data_832cf81d89a1ddd2668c5cfb909dd07d
#
_entry.id   832cf81d89a1ddd2668c5cfb909dd07d
#
_cell.length_a   1.000
_cell.length_b   1.000
_cell.length_c   1.000
_cell.angle_alpha   90.00
_cell.angle_beta   90.00
_cell.angle_gamma   90.00
#
_symmetry.space_group_name_H-M   'P 1'
#
loop_
_entity.id
_entity.type
_entity.pdbx_description
1 polymer ?
#
loop_
_entity_poly.entity_id
_entity_poly.type
_entity_poly.pdbx_seq_one_letter_code
_entity_poly.pdbx_strand_id
1 'polypeptide(L)'
;MLHMLTLITLLFSFIPGPTIQGSADPKTITIAEARGLPLGTIVTIDGSVTVPSGAFSSSTFDQGFAIQDRTAGIYVSMPNNNGFTFKQQVRVTGRLADTVLPGLLVLVDVTEVKVHGSGPKVQPLSVATGDVGEATEGQIVKITGTITQPIVNDLPFGFIVFINDGSGEVHAFVCASTGIDVSGLSPGQTVEVTGFSGEFAGSFEVDPRTQDDIRIIN
;
A
#
# COMPACT_ATOMS: atom_id res chain seq x y z
N MET A 1 -16.24 41.36 80.61
CA MET A 1 -16.54 41.47 79.20
C MET A 1 -15.60 40.50 78.48
N LEU A 2 -16.09 39.33 78.12
CA LEU A 2 -15.30 38.25 77.57
C LEU A 2 -15.65 38.16 76.08
N HIS A 3 -14.66 38.41 75.13
CA HIS A 3 -14.86 38.34 73.74
C HIS A 3 -14.53 36.90 73.29
N MET A 4 -15.55 36.20 72.80
CA MET A 4 -15.44 34.88 72.26
C MET A 4 -15.04 34.96 70.75
N LEU A 5 -13.86 34.53 70.44
CA LEU A 5 -13.34 34.49 69.06
C LEU A 5 -13.80 33.18 68.40
N THR A 6 -14.70 33.27 67.42
CA THR A 6 -15.20 32.13 66.68
C THR A 6 -14.23 31.87 65.53
N LEU A 7 -13.56 30.71 65.56
CA LEU A 7 -12.67 30.23 64.52
C LEU A 7 -13.50 29.51 63.39
N ILE A 8 -13.59 30.13 62.22
CA ILE A 8 -14.23 29.51 61.03
C ILE A 8 -13.19 28.69 60.31
N THR A 9 -13.31 27.35 60.37
CA THR A 9 -12.48 26.43 59.62
C THR A 9 -13.09 26.25 58.22
N LEU A 10 -12.43 26.76 57.17
CA LEU A 10 -12.80 26.52 55.79
C LEU A 10 -12.30 25.12 55.39
N LEU A 11 -13.23 24.21 55.15
CA LEU A 11 -12.94 22.91 54.49
C LEU A 11 -12.84 23.11 52.97
N PHE A 12 -11.63 23.04 52.43
CA PHE A 12 -11.43 22.93 50.97
C PHE A 12 -11.73 21.48 50.54
N SER A 13 -12.85 21.26 49.86
CA SER A 13 -13.14 20.02 49.18
C SER A 13 -12.28 19.95 47.91
N PHE A 14 -11.32 19.04 47.89
CA PHE A 14 -10.53 18.73 46.70
C PHE A 14 -11.42 17.92 45.74
N ILE A 15 -11.88 18.54 44.67
CA ILE A 15 -12.54 17.84 43.55
C ILE A 15 -11.42 17.31 42.65
N PRO A 16 -11.25 15.98 42.53
CA PRO A 16 -10.28 15.44 41.56
C PRO A 16 -10.73 15.85 40.15
N GLY A 17 -9.85 16.52 39.42
CA GLY A 17 -10.07 16.88 38.03
C GLY A 17 -10.23 15.63 37.17
N PRO A 18 -10.83 15.74 35.96
CA PRO A 18 -11.01 14.62 35.08
C PRO A 18 -9.63 13.98 34.74
N THR A 19 -9.46 12.72 35.08
CA THR A 19 -8.33 11.92 34.64
C THR A 19 -8.43 11.82 33.11
N ILE A 20 -7.47 12.43 32.41
CA ILE A 20 -7.29 12.18 30.97
C ILE A 20 -6.88 10.72 30.86
N GLN A 21 -7.83 9.85 30.51
CA GLN A 21 -7.52 8.50 30.08
C GLN A 21 -6.64 8.64 28.84
N GLY A 22 -5.38 8.23 28.94
CA GLY A 22 -4.51 8.09 27.79
C GLY A 22 -5.22 7.22 26.77
N SER A 23 -5.39 7.73 25.56
CA SER A 23 -5.89 6.94 24.43
C SER A 23 -4.99 5.72 24.30
N ALA A 24 -5.53 4.52 24.55
CA ALA A 24 -4.81 3.31 24.27
C ALA A 24 -4.44 3.34 22.77
N ASP A 25 -3.19 3.03 22.44
CA ASP A 25 -2.78 2.87 21.04
C ASP A 25 -3.78 1.96 20.33
N PRO A 26 -4.27 2.34 19.14
CA PRO A 26 -5.25 1.52 18.44
C PRO A 26 -4.68 0.12 18.21
N LYS A 27 -5.51 -0.90 18.46
CA LYS A 27 -5.11 -2.31 18.29
C LYS A 27 -4.68 -2.53 16.84
N THR A 28 -3.44 -2.97 16.66
CA THR A 28 -2.90 -3.37 15.36
C THR A 28 -3.44 -4.75 14.96
N ILE A 29 -3.87 -4.89 13.72
CA ILE A 29 -4.31 -6.16 13.10
C ILE A 29 -3.44 -6.48 11.90
N THR A 30 -3.48 -7.71 11.39
CA THR A 30 -2.79 -8.09 10.17
C THR A 30 -3.44 -7.46 8.94
N ILE A 31 -2.68 -7.33 7.84
CA ILE A 31 -3.24 -6.77 6.60
C ILE A 31 -4.34 -7.69 6.05
N ALA A 32 -4.19 -9.02 6.14
CA ALA A 32 -5.25 -9.94 5.71
C ALA A 32 -6.54 -9.79 6.53
N GLU A 33 -6.43 -9.60 7.87
CA GLU A 33 -7.61 -9.31 8.70
C GLU A 33 -8.25 -7.98 8.30
N ALA A 34 -7.45 -6.93 8.05
CA ALA A 34 -7.95 -5.65 7.60
C ALA A 34 -8.70 -5.76 6.27
N ARG A 35 -8.13 -6.46 5.28
CA ARG A 35 -8.76 -6.69 3.97
C ARG A 35 -10.10 -7.42 4.03
N GLY A 36 -10.33 -8.21 5.08
CA GLY A 36 -11.62 -8.90 5.31
C GLY A 36 -12.70 -8.03 5.97
N LEU A 37 -12.41 -6.78 6.34
CA LEU A 37 -13.36 -5.90 7.00
C LEU A 37 -14.16 -5.07 5.98
N PRO A 38 -15.38 -4.60 6.35
CA PRO A 38 -16.17 -3.74 5.49
C PRO A 38 -15.45 -2.43 5.12
N LEU A 39 -15.68 -1.94 3.90
CA LEU A 39 -15.24 -0.60 3.48
C LEU A 39 -15.75 0.45 4.49
N GLY A 40 -14.94 1.48 4.71
CA GLY A 40 -15.21 2.53 5.71
C GLY A 40 -14.66 2.21 7.10
N THR A 41 -14.19 0.97 7.36
CA THR A 41 -13.58 0.61 8.65
C THR A 41 -12.24 1.32 8.82
N ILE A 42 -12.02 1.91 9.99
CA ILE A 42 -10.70 2.46 10.38
C ILE A 42 -9.88 1.34 10.97
N VAL A 43 -8.67 1.13 10.44
CA VAL A 43 -7.75 0.08 10.86
C VAL A 43 -6.37 0.64 11.16
N THR A 44 -5.64 -0.05 12.02
CA THR A 44 -4.21 0.17 12.25
C THR A 44 -3.47 -1.11 11.89
N ILE A 45 -2.53 -1.02 10.98
CA ILE A 45 -1.77 -2.15 10.42
C ILE A 45 -0.28 -1.84 10.41
N ASP A 46 0.54 -2.89 10.47
CA ASP A 46 1.99 -2.82 10.32
C ASP A 46 2.42 -3.51 9.02
N GLY A 47 3.41 -2.96 8.33
CA GLY A 47 3.98 -3.60 7.14
C GLY A 47 5.33 -3.01 6.73
N SER A 48 6.03 -3.74 5.87
CA SER A 48 7.23 -3.23 5.18
C SER A 48 6.82 -2.52 3.90
N VAL A 49 7.40 -1.35 3.64
CA VAL A 49 7.18 -0.61 2.39
C VAL A 49 7.70 -1.44 1.21
N THR A 50 6.80 -1.74 0.28
CA THR A 50 7.05 -2.53 -0.94
C THR A 50 6.97 -1.72 -2.22
N VAL A 51 6.25 -0.60 -2.19
CA VAL A 51 6.22 0.41 -3.25
C VAL A 51 6.58 1.74 -2.61
N PRO A 52 7.64 2.43 -3.06
CA PRO A 52 8.02 3.74 -2.53
C PRO A 52 6.94 4.81 -2.79
N SER A 53 6.90 5.84 -1.95
CA SER A 53 6.00 6.99 -2.17
C SER A 53 6.22 7.61 -3.54
N GLY A 54 5.13 7.79 -4.28
CA GLY A 54 5.13 8.44 -5.59
C GLY A 54 5.70 7.60 -6.72
N ALA A 55 5.99 6.30 -6.49
CA ALA A 55 6.43 5.39 -7.56
C ALA A 55 5.34 5.23 -8.62
N PHE A 56 4.09 5.14 -8.21
CA PHE A 56 2.94 5.23 -9.11
C PHE A 56 1.85 6.14 -8.54
N SER A 57 1.04 6.70 -9.44
CA SER A 57 -0.22 7.30 -9.09
C SER A 57 -1.27 6.20 -9.14
N SER A 58 -2.00 5.99 -8.05
CA SER A 58 -3.19 5.16 -8.10
C SER A 58 -4.29 5.84 -8.93
N SER A 59 -5.41 5.17 -9.14
CA SER A 59 -6.57 5.77 -9.81
C SER A 59 -7.12 7.04 -9.11
N THR A 60 -6.61 7.32 -7.91
CA THR A 60 -6.89 8.57 -7.17
C THR A 60 -5.93 9.71 -7.49
N PHE A 61 -4.94 9.49 -8.37
CA PHE A 61 -3.90 10.46 -8.74
C PHE A 61 -3.12 10.99 -7.53
N ASP A 62 -2.83 10.12 -6.59
CA ASP A 62 -2.10 10.41 -5.37
C ASP A 62 -0.59 10.11 -5.47
N GLN A 63 0.13 10.30 -4.37
CA GLN A 63 1.57 10.06 -4.22
C GLN A 63 1.83 8.99 -3.15
N GLY A 64 0.94 8.01 -3.07
CA GLY A 64 0.94 6.99 -2.03
C GLY A 64 2.11 6.01 -2.09
N PHE A 65 1.99 4.96 -1.31
CA PHE A 65 2.96 3.87 -1.20
C PHE A 65 2.23 2.56 -0.88
N ALA A 66 2.87 1.43 -1.06
CA ALA A 66 2.29 0.16 -0.62
C ALA A 66 3.10 -0.47 0.50
N ILE A 67 2.41 -1.21 1.35
CA ILE A 67 3.00 -2.01 2.42
C ILE A 67 2.53 -3.45 2.36
N GLN A 68 3.37 -4.36 2.83
CA GLN A 68 3.06 -5.77 2.92
C GLN A 68 3.58 -6.33 4.25
N ASP A 69 2.77 -7.17 4.89
CA ASP A 69 3.18 -8.01 6.00
C ASP A 69 3.32 -9.47 5.53
N ARG A 70 3.32 -10.44 6.45
CA ARG A 70 3.41 -11.86 6.11
C ARG A 70 2.09 -12.45 5.60
N THR A 71 1.00 -11.72 5.69
CA THR A 71 -0.35 -12.20 5.42
C THR A 71 -0.94 -11.65 4.13
N ALA A 72 -0.67 -10.38 3.81
CA ALA A 72 -1.19 -9.68 2.63
C ALA A 72 -0.45 -8.36 2.38
N GLY A 73 -0.82 -7.65 1.33
CA GLY A 73 -0.39 -6.30 1.03
C GLY A 73 -1.57 -5.35 0.84
N ILE A 74 -1.30 -4.05 0.88
CA ILE A 74 -2.29 -3.00 0.66
C ILE A 74 -1.62 -1.70 0.21
N TYR A 75 -2.29 -0.95 -0.67
CA TYR A 75 -1.87 0.38 -1.06
C TYR A 75 -2.38 1.43 -0.05
N VAL A 76 -1.54 2.41 0.25
CA VAL A 76 -1.84 3.52 1.16
C VAL A 76 -1.89 4.79 0.34
N SER A 77 -3.08 5.31 0.12
CA SER A 77 -3.32 6.52 -0.66
C SER A 77 -2.92 7.76 0.15
N MET A 78 -2.03 8.57 -0.40
CA MET A 78 -1.53 9.78 0.22
C MET A 78 -1.54 10.94 -0.79
N PRO A 79 -2.03 12.13 -0.42
CA PRO A 79 -2.11 13.25 -1.36
C PRO A 79 -0.73 13.80 -1.77
N ASN A 80 0.31 13.54 -0.97
CA ASN A 80 1.66 14.03 -1.19
C ASN A 80 2.69 12.89 -1.07
N ASN A 81 3.82 13.05 -1.77
CA ASN A 81 4.98 12.19 -1.57
C ASN A 81 5.62 12.46 -0.20
N ASN A 82 5.51 11.51 0.70
CA ASN A 82 6.04 11.61 2.07
C ASN A 82 7.43 10.99 2.23
N GLY A 83 8.04 10.54 1.13
CA GLY A 83 9.41 10.03 1.12
C GLY A 83 9.58 8.63 1.72
N PHE A 84 8.53 7.83 1.80
CA PHE A 84 8.67 6.44 2.23
C PHE A 84 9.43 5.63 1.17
N THR A 85 10.37 4.81 1.64
CA THR A 85 11.27 4.04 0.78
C THR A 85 11.21 2.55 1.10
N PHE A 86 11.72 1.72 0.19
CA PHE A 86 11.77 0.26 0.35
C PHE A 86 12.30 -0.17 1.71
N LYS A 87 11.73 -1.22 2.25
CA LYS A 87 12.11 -1.89 3.51
C LYS A 87 11.87 -1.06 4.78
N GLN A 88 11.34 0.16 4.70
CA GLN A 88 10.91 0.81 5.93
C GLN A 88 9.76 0.01 6.55
N GLN A 89 9.86 -0.27 7.84
CA GLN A 89 8.78 -0.85 8.62
C GLN A 89 7.91 0.27 9.14
N VAL A 90 6.64 0.27 8.79
CA VAL A 90 5.72 1.34 9.15
C VAL A 90 4.46 0.80 9.80
N ARG A 91 3.90 1.57 10.71
CA ARG A 91 2.53 1.44 11.22
C ARG A 91 1.68 2.51 10.56
N VAL A 92 0.53 2.11 10.03
CA VAL A 92 -0.41 3.02 9.36
C VAL A 92 -1.78 2.89 9.98
N THR A 93 -2.40 4.03 10.27
CA THR A 93 -3.82 4.12 10.65
C THR A 93 -4.57 4.87 9.57
N GLY A 94 -5.59 4.25 8.99
CA GLY A 94 -6.40 4.82 7.92
C GLY A 94 -7.72 4.10 7.76
N ARG A 95 -8.53 4.55 6.81
CA ARG A 95 -9.86 4.00 6.50
C ARG A 95 -9.80 3.14 5.24
N LEU A 96 -10.37 1.95 5.29
CA LEU A 96 -10.52 1.07 4.13
C LEU A 96 -11.46 1.68 3.10
N ALA A 97 -11.05 1.71 1.85
CA ALA A 97 -11.84 2.20 0.73
C ALA A 97 -11.48 1.43 -0.54
N ASP A 98 -12.37 1.48 -1.51
CA ASP A 98 -12.09 1.11 -2.88
C ASP A 98 -11.61 2.36 -3.66
N THR A 99 -10.85 2.16 -4.72
CA THR A 99 -10.45 3.26 -5.61
C THR A 99 -11.64 3.84 -6.36
N VAL A 100 -11.50 5.06 -6.89
CA VAL A 100 -12.57 5.77 -7.64
C VAL A 100 -13.03 4.97 -8.87
N LEU A 101 -12.08 4.31 -9.54
CA LEU A 101 -12.36 3.25 -10.51
C LEU A 101 -12.28 1.94 -9.72
N PRO A 102 -13.41 1.25 -9.47
CA PRO A 102 -13.46 0.12 -8.56
C PRO A 102 -12.43 -0.96 -8.91
N GLY A 103 -11.93 -1.59 -7.88
CA GLY A 103 -11.05 -2.72 -7.99
C GLY A 103 -10.01 -2.77 -6.87
N LEU A 104 -9.14 -1.79 -6.75
CA LEU A 104 -8.04 -1.83 -5.78
C LEU A 104 -8.50 -1.41 -4.38
N LEU A 105 -8.35 -2.31 -3.39
CA LEU A 105 -8.55 -1.97 -1.99
C LEU A 105 -7.38 -1.15 -1.45
N VAL A 106 -7.70 0.00 -0.88
CA VAL A 106 -6.71 0.98 -0.39
C VAL A 106 -7.01 1.46 1.02
N LEU A 107 -5.99 2.01 1.70
CA LEU A 107 -6.19 2.87 2.87
C LEU A 107 -6.22 4.33 2.42
N VAL A 108 -7.27 5.03 2.82
CA VAL A 108 -7.44 6.48 2.63
C VAL A 108 -7.59 7.18 3.98
N ASP A 109 -7.69 8.52 3.98
CA ASP A 109 -7.88 9.33 5.19
C ASP A 109 -6.87 8.93 6.28
N VAL A 110 -5.61 8.78 5.85
CA VAL A 110 -4.52 8.35 6.73
C VAL A 110 -4.29 9.38 7.81
N THR A 111 -4.51 8.99 9.07
CA THR A 111 -4.36 9.87 10.23
C THR A 111 -2.99 9.77 10.87
N GLU A 112 -2.30 8.63 10.67
CA GLU A 112 -0.98 8.40 11.26
C GLU A 112 -0.15 7.46 10.38
N VAL A 113 1.14 7.80 10.21
CA VAL A 113 2.18 6.87 9.74
C VAL A 113 3.38 6.98 10.69
N LYS A 114 3.71 5.88 11.36
CA LYS A 114 4.91 5.79 12.22
C LYS A 114 5.95 4.87 11.57
N VAL A 115 7.18 5.38 11.38
CA VAL A 115 8.31 4.56 10.93
C VAL A 115 8.98 3.93 12.15
N HIS A 116 9.11 2.59 12.14
CA HIS A 116 9.74 1.82 13.22
C HIS A 116 11.16 1.36 12.89
N GLY A 117 11.72 1.80 11.76
CA GLY A 117 13.04 1.40 11.28
C GLY A 117 12.99 0.63 9.98
N SER A 118 13.93 -0.31 9.79
CA SER A 118 13.97 -1.16 8.59
C SER A 118 13.42 -2.55 8.90
N GLY A 119 12.54 -3.02 8.03
CA GLY A 119 12.01 -4.39 8.04
C GLY A 119 12.75 -5.34 7.10
N PRO A 120 12.37 -6.61 7.08
CA PRO A 120 12.90 -7.56 6.10
C PRO A 120 12.50 -7.17 4.68
N LYS A 121 13.34 -7.56 3.70
CA LYS A 121 12.93 -7.48 2.30
C LYS A 121 11.77 -8.46 2.08
N VAL A 122 10.65 -7.96 1.60
CA VAL A 122 9.53 -8.81 1.16
C VAL A 122 9.98 -9.61 -0.05
N GLN A 123 9.76 -10.93 -0.01
CA GLN A 123 10.05 -11.81 -1.15
C GLN A 123 8.83 -11.82 -2.07
N PRO A 124 9.00 -11.62 -3.39
CA PRO A 124 7.91 -11.71 -4.33
C PRO A 124 7.29 -13.12 -4.33
N LEU A 125 5.97 -13.18 -4.40
CA LEU A 125 5.24 -14.43 -4.63
C LEU A 125 5.36 -14.78 -6.12
N SER A 126 5.94 -15.93 -6.46
CA SER A 126 5.95 -16.40 -7.86
C SER A 126 4.60 -16.98 -8.21
N VAL A 127 3.98 -16.45 -9.26
CA VAL A 127 2.65 -16.86 -9.74
C VAL A 127 2.63 -16.99 -11.25
N ALA A 128 1.71 -17.79 -11.77
CA ALA A 128 1.44 -17.84 -13.20
C ALA A 128 0.75 -16.56 -13.66
N THR A 129 0.87 -16.19 -14.93
CA THR A 129 0.26 -14.97 -15.46
C THR A 129 -1.26 -14.96 -15.32
N GLY A 130 -1.92 -16.12 -15.48
CA GLY A 130 -3.37 -16.26 -15.28
C GLY A 130 -3.83 -16.31 -13.82
N ASP A 131 -2.90 -16.38 -12.85
CA ASP A 131 -3.21 -16.41 -11.42
C ASP A 131 -3.06 -15.01 -10.75
N VAL A 132 -2.64 -13.99 -11.51
CA VAL A 132 -2.65 -12.61 -11.03
C VAL A 132 -4.11 -12.17 -10.91
N GLY A 133 -4.54 -11.84 -9.70
CA GLY A 133 -5.94 -11.60 -9.43
C GLY A 133 -6.19 -11.21 -7.97
N GLU A 134 -7.45 -11.25 -7.55
CA GLU A 134 -7.91 -10.88 -6.19
C GLU A 134 -7.06 -11.52 -5.07
N ALA A 135 -6.65 -12.79 -5.23
CA ALA A 135 -5.85 -13.50 -4.23
C ALA A 135 -4.41 -12.94 -4.08
N THR A 136 -3.93 -12.21 -5.07
CA THR A 136 -2.59 -11.61 -5.10
C THR A 136 -2.60 -10.10 -4.93
N GLU A 137 -3.77 -9.48 -5.02
CA GLU A 137 -3.92 -8.03 -4.95
C GLU A 137 -3.25 -7.43 -3.71
N GLY A 138 -2.54 -6.32 -3.93
CA GLY A 138 -1.79 -5.63 -2.90
C GLY A 138 -0.40 -6.21 -2.60
N GLN A 139 -0.10 -7.41 -3.07
CA GLN A 139 1.17 -8.10 -2.83
C GLN A 139 2.20 -7.82 -3.91
N ILE A 140 3.47 -8.06 -3.58
CA ILE A 140 4.52 -8.12 -4.59
C ILE A 140 4.55 -9.51 -5.19
N VAL A 141 4.31 -9.58 -6.49
CA VAL A 141 4.34 -10.82 -7.27
C VAL A 141 5.52 -10.83 -8.23
N LYS A 142 5.84 -12.01 -8.72
CA LYS A 142 6.79 -12.25 -9.81
C LYS A 142 6.16 -13.18 -10.82
N ILE A 143 6.06 -12.73 -12.05
CA ILE A 143 5.59 -13.48 -13.19
C ILE A 143 6.72 -13.70 -14.20
N THR A 144 6.60 -14.74 -15.01
CA THR A 144 7.49 -15.01 -16.13
C THR A 144 6.64 -15.45 -17.33
N GLY A 145 6.83 -14.83 -18.47
CA GLY A 145 6.05 -15.18 -19.67
C GLY A 145 6.56 -14.48 -20.90
N THR A 146 5.94 -14.76 -22.04
CA THR A 146 6.27 -14.16 -23.33
C THR A 146 5.46 -12.89 -23.55
N ILE A 147 6.10 -11.84 -24.05
CA ILE A 147 5.42 -10.63 -24.50
C ILE A 147 4.61 -10.97 -25.75
N THR A 148 3.30 -10.81 -25.69
CA THR A 148 2.37 -11.28 -26.74
C THR A 148 2.03 -10.21 -27.76
N GLN A 149 2.12 -8.94 -27.40
CA GLN A 149 1.66 -7.80 -28.21
C GLN A 149 2.72 -6.69 -28.24
N PRO A 150 2.68 -5.78 -29.23
CA PRO A 150 3.47 -4.55 -29.20
C PRO A 150 3.19 -3.76 -27.92
N ILE A 151 4.23 -3.11 -27.38
CA ILE A 151 4.10 -2.27 -26.20
C ILE A 151 3.13 -1.11 -26.49
N VAL A 152 2.10 -0.97 -25.68
CA VAL A 152 1.15 0.13 -25.82
C VAL A 152 1.70 1.36 -25.14
N ASN A 153 1.71 2.48 -25.85
CA ASN A 153 2.07 3.78 -25.29
C ASN A 153 0.80 4.46 -24.76
N ASP A 154 0.72 4.59 -23.46
CA ASP A 154 -0.39 5.21 -22.71
C ASP A 154 0.08 6.49 -21.99
N LEU A 155 1.06 7.20 -22.54
CA LEU A 155 1.53 8.47 -21.98
C LEU A 155 0.41 9.52 -21.93
N PRO A 156 0.32 10.33 -20.87
CA PRO A 156 1.34 10.54 -19.84
C PRO A 156 1.33 9.54 -18.67
N PHE A 157 0.51 8.50 -18.69
CA PHE A 157 0.35 7.59 -17.55
C PHE A 157 1.44 6.51 -17.51
N GLY A 158 1.73 5.86 -18.64
CA GLY A 158 2.73 4.81 -18.67
C GLY A 158 2.79 4.02 -19.97
N PHE A 159 3.15 2.74 -19.83
CA PHE A 159 3.22 1.77 -20.94
C PHE A 159 2.58 0.45 -20.49
N ILE A 160 1.91 -0.24 -21.41
CA ILE A 160 1.29 -1.53 -21.16
C ILE A 160 2.07 -2.62 -21.89
N VAL A 161 2.48 -3.65 -21.15
CA VAL A 161 3.21 -4.82 -21.66
C VAL A 161 2.35 -6.06 -21.39
N PHE A 162 1.81 -6.67 -22.43
CA PHE A 162 1.00 -7.90 -22.31
C PHE A 162 1.92 -9.14 -22.26
N ILE A 163 1.70 -9.99 -21.25
CA ILE A 163 2.56 -11.12 -20.91
C ILE A 163 1.70 -12.37 -20.70
N ASN A 164 2.13 -13.51 -21.26
CA ASN A 164 1.42 -14.77 -21.13
C ASN A 164 2.43 -15.95 -21.02
N ASP A 165 2.25 -16.80 -20.02
CA ASP A 165 2.99 -18.05 -19.82
C ASP A 165 2.23 -19.29 -20.30
N GLY A 166 1.02 -19.10 -20.86
CA GLY A 166 0.11 -20.15 -21.30
C GLY A 166 -1.06 -20.40 -20.35
N SER A 167 -1.05 -19.84 -19.14
CA SER A 167 -2.15 -19.97 -18.16
C SER A 167 -3.25 -18.91 -18.35
N GLY A 168 -2.89 -17.75 -18.89
CA GLY A 168 -3.75 -16.60 -19.12
C GLY A 168 -2.91 -15.35 -19.34
N GLU A 169 -3.42 -14.38 -20.10
CA GLU A 169 -2.72 -13.12 -20.34
C GLU A 169 -2.96 -12.14 -19.19
N VAL A 170 -1.90 -11.50 -18.73
CA VAL A 170 -1.92 -10.37 -17.82
C VAL A 170 -1.11 -9.23 -18.43
N HIS A 171 -1.35 -8.01 -18.03
CA HIS A 171 -0.46 -6.91 -18.41
C HIS A 171 0.38 -6.42 -17.23
N ALA A 172 1.60 -5.98 -17.54
CA ALA A 172 2.35 -5.12 -16.63
C ALA A 172 2.11 -3.67 -17.03
N PHE A 173 1.68 -2.85 -16.07
CA PHE A 173 1.56 -1.41 -16.27
C PHE A 173 2.81 -0.72 -15.75
N VAL A 174 3.61 -0.21 -16.68
CA VAL A 174 4.87 0.50 -16.37
C VAL A 174 4.56 1.97 -16.20
N CYS A 175 4.32 2.40 -14.98
CA CYS A 175 3.95 3.78 -14.67
C CYS A 175 5.07 4.75 -15.08
N ALA A 176 4.72 5.82 -15.78
CA ALA A 176 5.69 6.81 -16.30
C ALA A 176 6.54 7.45 -15.19
N SER A 177 5.97 7.60 -13.98
CA SER A 177 6.67 8.17 -12.81
C SER A 177 7.85 7.32 -12.34
N THR A 178 7.90 6.02 -12.68
CA THR A 178 9.02 5.13 -12.31
C THR A 178 10.28 5.40 -13.13
N GLY A 179 10.14 5.99 -14.33
CA GLY A 179 11.24 6.22 -15.26
C GLY A 179 11.82 4.92 -15.87
N ILE A 180 11.13 3.81 -15.79
CA ILE A 180 11.56 2.52 -16.37
C ILE A 180 11.59 2.62 -17.89
N ASP A 181 12.74 2.25 -18.49
CA ASP A 181 12.90 2.19 -19.93
C ASP A 181 12.33 0.86 -20.48
N VAL A 182 11.33 0.96 -21.32
CA VAL A 182 10.69 -0.17 -22.02
C VAL A 182 11.13 -0.31 -23.49
N SER A 183 12.02 0.55 -23.99
CA SER A 183 12.41 0.59 -25.40
C SER A 183 13.08 -0.69 -25.91
N GLY A 184 13.66 -1.49 -25.00
CA GLY A 184 14.24 -2.79 -25.30
C GLY A 184 13.25 -3.95 -25.37
N LEU A 185 11.98 -3.72 -25.00
CA LEU A 185 10.95 -4.76 -24.97
C LEU A 185 10.25 -4.92 -26.32
N SER A 186 10.02 -6.15 -26.74
CA SER A 186 9.31 -6.45 -27.99
C SER A 186 8.56 -7.80 -27.93
N PRO A 187 7.51 -7.97 -28.73
CA PRO A 187 6.80 -9.24 -28.83
C PRO A 187 7.73 -10.42 -29.13
N GLY A 188 7.43 -11.55 -28.50
CA GLY A 188 8.21 -12.79 -28.62
C GLY A 188 9.35 -12.94 -27.61
N GLN A 189 9.75 -11.89 -26.92
CA GLN A 189 10.73 -11.99 -25.83
C GLN A 189 10.08 -12.62 -24.59
N THR A 190 10.86 -13.46 -23.89
CA THR A 190 10.48 -13.96 -22.58
C THR A 190 11.02 -13.01 -21.50
N VAL A 191 10.16 -12.55 -20.61
CA VAL A 191 10.49 -11.61 -19.54
C VAL A 191 10.12 -12.16 -18.18
N GLU A 192 10.89 -11.78 -17.16
CA GLU A 192 10.54 -11.90 -15.76
C GLU A 192 10.16 -10.49 -15.27
N VAL A 193 8.96 -10.34 -14.73
CA VAL A 193 8.49 -9.07 -14.16
C VAL A 193 8.16 -9.26 -12.68
N THR A 194 8.72 -8.43 -11.85
CA THR A 194 8.39 -8.31 -10.42
C THR A 194 7.65 -7.00 -10.20
N GLY A 195 6.50 -7.02 -9.53
CA GLY A 195 5.73 -5.80 -9.33
C GLY A 195 4.68 -5.94 -8.25
N PHE A 196 4.02 -4.82 -7.99
CA PHE A 196 2.82 -4.76 -7.17
C PHE A 196 1.66 -5.37 -7.98
N SER A 197 0.91 -6.28 -7.38
CA SER A 197 -0.31 -6.81 -8.00
C SER A 197 -1.45 -5.84 -7.70
N GLY A 198 -1.85 -5.10 -8.72
CA GLY A 198 -2.90 -4.10 -8.67
C GLY A 198 -4.14 -4.51 -9.42
N GLU A 199 -5.18 -3.70 -9.30
CA GLU A 199 -6.38 -3.76 -10.14
C GLU A 199 -6.75 -2.34 -10.58
N PHE A 200 -7.02 -2.19 -11.87
CA PHE A 200 -7.50 -0.95 -12.44
C PHE A 200 -8.70 -1.21 -13.36
N ALA A 201 -9.83 -0.59 -13.04
CA ALA A 201 -11.08 -0.67 -13.83
C ALA A 201 -11.53 -2.11 -14.14
N GLY A 202 -11.36 -3.03 -13.17
CA GLY A 202 -11.74 -4.44 -13.31
C GLY A 202 -10.71 -5.30 -14.03
N SER A 203 -9.50 -4.81 -14.28
CA SER A 203 -8.40 -5.55 -14.87
C SER A 203 -7.23 -5.65 -13.89
N PHE A 204 -6.81 -6.88 -13.58
CA PHE A 204 -5.61 -7.09 -12.76
C PHE A 204 -4.34 -6.82 -13.56
N GLU A 205 -3.35 -6.26 -12.87
CA GLU A 205 -2.09 -5.85 -13.46
C GLU A 205 -0.90 -6.08 -12.52
N VAL A 206 0.31 -6.04 -13.07
CA VAL A 206 1.55 -6.11 -12.31
C VAL A 206 2.34 -4.83 -12.55
N ASP A 207 2.57 -4.04 -11.50
CA ASP A 207 3.21 -2.74 -11.61
C ASP A 207 4.67 -2.81 -11.16
N PRO A 208 5.65 -2.83 -12.08
CA PRO A 208 7.06 -2.79 -11.74
C PRO A 208 7.42 -1.42 -11.14
N ARG A 209 8.37 -1.41 -10.19
CA ARG A 209 8.69 -0.24 -9.38
C ARG A 209 10.03 0.37 -9.73
N THR A 210 10.91 -0.43 -10.32
CA THR A 210 12.28 -0.04 -10.72
C THR A 210 12.68 -0.79 -11.98
N GLN A 211 13.74 -0.32 -12.66
CA GLN A 211 14.27 -1.00 -13.85
C GLN A 211 14.65 -2.46 -13.58
N ASP A 212 15.14 -2.78 -12.39
CA ASP A 212 15.53 -4.14 -11.99
C ASP A 212 14.34 -5.11 -11.88
N ASP A 213 13.12 -4.58 -11.81
CA ASP A 213 11.89 -5.36 -11.72
C ASP A 213 11.47 -5.97 -13.09
N ILE A 214 12.08 -5.54 -14.20
CA ILE A 214 11.85 -6.11 -15.54
C ILE A 214 13.16 -6.66 -16.08
N ARG A 215 13.18 -7.95 -16.44
CA ARG A 215 14.35 -8.61 -17.02
C ARG A 215 13.97 -9.46 -18.23
N ILE A 216 14.68 -9.27 -19.35
CA ILE A 216 14.63 -10.19 -20.49
C ILE A 216 15.47 -11.40 -20.12
N ILE A 217 14.91 -12.60 -20.26
CA ILE A 217 15.54 -13.86 -19.82
C ILE A 217 15.85 -14.85 -20.96
N ASN A 218 15.58 -14.47 -22.19
CA ASN A 218 15.97 -15.25 -23.39
C ASN A 218 16.80 -14.45 -24.34
#